data_24037df12dd2f50739711e0ab0959204
#
_entry.id   24037df12dd2f50739711e0ab0959204
#
_cell.length_a   1.000
_cell.length_b   1.000
_cell.length_c   1.000
_cell.angle_alpha   90.00
_cell.angle_beta   90.00
_cell.angle_gamma   90.00
#
_symmetry.space_group_name_H-M   'P 1'
#
loop_
_entity.id
_entity.type
_entity.pdbx_description
1 polymer ?
#
loop_
_entity_poly.entity_id
_entity_poly.type
_entity_poly.pdbx_seq_one_letter_code
_entity_poly.pdbx_strand_id
1 'polypeptide(L)'
;MNVVQYTLINWLPTIFMTQGINLKDSIVLNTMSMFGAPFGIFIAMLVMDKIPRKTMGVGLLILIAVLGYIYSLQTSMLLITLIGFFLITFVYMYVCYASAVYVPEIWPTEAKLRGSGLANAVGRISGIAAPYAVAVLLNGYGVTGVFVLLGAVSIIVAVAIATIGIETKGVSVESLGIDKVTSK
;
A
#
# COMPACT_ATOMS: atom_id res chain seq x y z
N MET A 1 3.42 4.34 0.77
CA MET A 1 2.88 3.01 0.40
C MET A 1 3.94 1.96 0.09
N ASN A 2 5.01 2.30 -0.60
CA ASN A 2 6.13 1.37 -0.84
C ASN A 2 6.70 0.77 0.45
N VAL A 3 6.76 1.54 1.55
CA VAL A 3 7.17 1.02 2.87
C VAL A 3 6.31 -0.17 3.29
N VAL A 4 4.98 -0.05 3.20
CA VAL A 4 4.04 -1.13 3.57
C VAL A 4 4.24 -2.35 2.66
N GLN A 5 4.30 -2.13 1.34
CA GLN A 5 4.47 -3.20 0.37
C GLN A 5 5.79 -3.96 0.57
N TYR A 6 6.92 -3.25 0.63
CA TYR A 6 8.23 -3.90 0.77
C TYR A 6 8.40 -4.56 2.14
N THR A 7 7.82 -4.00 3.20
CA THR A 7 7.83 -4.64 4.52
C THR A 7 7.08 -5.97 4.47
N LEU A 8 5.86 -6.00 3.93
CA LEU A 8 5.07 -7.23 3.87
C LEU A 8 5.73 -8.29 2.97
N ILE A 9 6.31 -7.89 1.84
CA ILE A 9 6.95 -8.85 0.93
C ILE A 9 8.22 -9.45 1.55
N ASN A 10 9.10 -8.61 2.11
CA ASN A 10 10.45 -9.04 2.47
C ASN A 10 10.56 -9.47 3.93
N TRP A 11 9.76 -8.90 4.84
CA TRP A 11 9.90 -9.13 6.28
C TRP A 11 8.86 -10.07 6.87
N LEU A 12 7.80 -10.40 6.16
CA LEU A 12 6.76 -11.29 6.66
C LEU A 12 7.32 -12.67 7.09
N PRO A 13 8.20 -13.34 6.32
CA PRO A 13 8.82 -14.58 6.77
C PRO A 13 9.64 -14.42 8.05
N THR A 14 10.41 -13.32 8.16
CA THR A 14 11.21 -13.04 9.35
C THR A 14 10.31 -12.77 10.56
N ILE A 15 9.21 -12.06 10.39
CA ILE A 15 8.21 -11.81 11.43
C ILE A 15 7.63 -13.13 11.94
N PHE A 16 7.32 -14.08 11.08
CA PHE A 16 6.83 -15.39 11.47
C PHE A 16 7.87 -16.18 12.27
N MET A 17 9.14 -16.11 11.87
CA MET A 17 10.22 -16.75 12.60
C MET A 17 10.37 -16.21 14.03
N THR A 18 10.17 -14.90 14.23
CA THR A 18 10.20 -14.32 15.58
C THR A 18 9.02 -14.77 16.46
N GLN A 19 7.93 -15.24 15.85
CA GLN A 19 6.80 -15.86 16.54
C GLN A 19 6.99 -17.36 16.81
N GLY A 20 8.16 -17.92 16.49
CA GLY A 20 8.47 -19.32 16.70
C GLY A 20 8.04 -20.27 15.58
N ILE A 21 7.60 -19.74 14.43
CA ILE A 21 7.27 -20.55 13.25
C ILE A 21 8.56 -20.93 12.52
N ASN A 22 8.69 -22.20 12.13
CA ASN A 22 9.84 -22.68 11.38
C ASN A 22 10.00 -21.94 10.05
N LEU A 23 11.23 -21.77 9.58
CA LEU A 23 11.54 -21.08 8.32
C LEU A 23 10.75 -21.66 7.13
N LYS A 24 10.64 -22.99 7.04
CA LYS A 24 9.89 -23.65 5.95
C LYS A 24 8.42 -23.24 5.96
N ASP A 25 7.77 -23.29 7.12
CA ASP A 25 6.36 -22.96 7.26
C ASP A 25 6.13 -21.46 7.05
N SER A 26 7.06 -20.61 7.52
CA SER A 26 7.03 -19.15 7.28
C SER A 26 7.07 -18.80 5.79
N ILE A 27 7.91 -19.47 5.01
CA ILE A 27 7.99 -19.26 3.57
C ILE A 27 6.71 -19.73 2.88
N VAL A 28 6.16 -20.88 3.30
CA VAL A 28 4.90 -21.42 2.74
C VAL A 28 3.75 -20.45 3.03
N LEU A 29 3.60 -19.99 4.28
CA LEU A 29 2.56 -19.03 4.67
C LEU A 29 2.66 -17.72 3.87
N ASN A 30 3.88 -17.20 3.71
CA ASN A 30 4.13 -16.01 2.90
C ASN A 30 3.75 -16.24 1.44
N THR A 31 4.16 -17.36 0.86
CA THR A 31 3.84 -17.71 -0.53
C THR A 31 2.33 -17.83 -0.74
N MET A 32 1.62 -18.50 0.16
CA MET A 32 0.15 -18.61 0.12
C MET A 32 -0.52 -17.23 0.20
N SER A 33 -0.06 -16.35 1.08
CA SER A 33 -0.57 -14.99 1.17
C SER A 33 -0.29 -14.18 -0.12
N MET A 34 0.85 -14.40 -0.78
CA MET A 34 1.22 -13.71 -2.02
C MET A 34 0.30 -14.05 -3.21
N PHE A 35 -0.41 -15.15 -3.19
CA PHE A 35 -1.46 -15.39 -4.18
C PHE A 35 -2.56 -14.33 -4.16
N GLY A 36 -2.72 -13.56 -3.07
CA GLY A 36 -3.58 -12.38 -3.03
C GLY A 36 -3.20 -11.28 -4.01
N ALA A 37 -1.93 -11.19 -4.43
CA ALA A 37 -1.46 -10.13 -5.32
C ALA A 37 -2.15 -10.12 -6.70
N PRO A 38 -2.18 -11.22 -7.48
CA PRO A 38 -2.88 -11.23 -8.76
C PRO A 38 -4.39 -11.01 -8.59
N PHE A 39 -5.00 -11.52 -7.51
CA PHE A 39 -6.41 -11.25 -7.21
C PHE A 39 -6.65 -9.76 -6.93
N GLY A 40 -5.78 -9.11 -6.17
CA GLY A 40 -5.86 -7.67 -5.88
C GLY A 40 -5.79 -6.83 -7.15
N ILE A 41 -4.88 -7.13 -8.06
CA ILE A 41 -4.76 -6.44 -9.35
C ILE A 41 -6.00 -6.67 -10.22
N PHE A 42 -6.50 -7.90 -10.27
CA PHE A 42 -7.69 -8.23 -11.04
C PHE A 42 -8.94 -7.49 -10.51
N ILE A 43 -9.15 -7.48 -9.19
CA ILE A 43 -10.26 -6.75 -8.56
C ILE A 43 -10.10 -5.24 -8.80
N ALA A 44 -8.87 -4.70 -8.68
CA ALA A 44 -8.58 -3.31 -8.97
C ALA A 44 -9.05 -2.93 -10.39
N MET A 45 -8.74 -3.74 -11.39
CA MET A 45 -9.13 -3.50 -12.77
C MET A 45 -10.65 -3.43 -12.97
N LEU A 46 -11.44 -4.22 -12.22
CA LEU A 46 -12.89 -4.23 -12.33
C LEU A 46 -13.59 -3.09 -11.57
N VAL A 47 -12.96 -2.58 -10.52
CA VAL A 47 -13.59 -1.65 -9.55
C VAL A 47 -13.09 -0.22 -9.73
N MET A 48 -11.90 -0.05 -10.26
CA MET A 48 -11.18 1.22 -10.30
C MET A 48 -11.95 2.33 -11.04
N ASP A 49 -12.67 1.99 -12.09
CA ASP A 49 -13.43 2.95 -12.90
C ASP A 49 -14.83 3.27 -12.33
N LYS A 50 -15.30 2.45 -11.37
CA LYS A 50 -16.64 2.62 -10.79
C LYS A 50 -16.65 3.57 -9.58
N ILE A 51 -15.57 3.60 -8.82
CA ILE A 51 -15.47 4.35 -7.55
C ILE A 51 -14.69 5.65 -7.78
N PRO A 52 -15.08 6.77 -7.11
CA PRO A 52 -14.29 7.99 -7.08
C PRO A 52 -12.86 7.71 -6.59
N ARG A 53 -11.86 8.30 -7.27
CA ARG A 53 -10.44 8.03 -6.99
C ARG A 53 -10.06 8.29 -5.53
N LYS A 54 -10.51 9.44 -5.01
CA LYS A 54 -10.24 9.85 -3.63
C LYS A 54 -10.83 8.88 -2.60
N THR A 55 -12.09 8.51 -2.78
CA THR A 55 -12.80 7.57 -1.88
C THR A 55 -12.14 6.19 -1.91
N MET A 56 -11.75 5.71 -3.07
CA MET A 56 -11.07 4.43 -3.23
C MET A 56 -9.71 4.43 -2.52
N GLY A 57 -8.90 5.48 -2.71
CA GLY A 57 -7.60 5.60 -2.07
C GLY A 57 -7.68 5.60 -0.55
N VAL A 58 -8.56 6.41 0.02
CA VAL A 58 -8.77 6.51 1.47
C VAL A 58 -9.36 5.21 2.03
N GLY A 59 -10.38 4.65 1.38
CA GLY A 59 -11.02 3.40 1.82
C GLY A 59 -10.06 2.22 1.86
N LEU A 60 -9.23 2.04 0.82
CA LEU A 60 -8.24 0.97 0.79
C LEU A 60 -7.17 1.14 1.88
N LEU A 61 -6.70 2.36 2.15
CA LEU A 61 -5.70 2.61 3.17
C LEU A 61 -6.22 2.34 4.58
N ILE A 62 -7.46 2.72 4.87
CA ILE A 62 -8.11 2.41 6.15
C ILE A 62 -8.28 0.90 6.29
N LEU A 63 -8.72 0.22 5.25
CA LEU A 63 -8.90 -1.23 5.26
C LEU A 63 -7.57 -1.96 5.48
N ILE A 64 -6.49 -1.53 4.83
CA ILE A 64 -5.15 -2.07 5.02
C ILE A 64 -4.67 -1.84 6.46
N ALA A 65 -4.90 -0.65 7.05
CA ALA A 65 -4.52 -0.36 8.43
C ALA A 65 -5.26 -1.26 9.44
N VAL A 66 -6.57 -1.43 9.27
CA VAL A 66 -7.41 -2.28 10.12
C VAL A 66 -7.01 -3.76 10.00
N LEU A 67 -6.87 -4.26 8.76
CA LEU A 67 -6.45 -5.65 8.53
C LEU A 67 -5.03 -5.90 9.03
N GLY A 68 -4.11 -4.96 8.86
CA GLY A 68 -2.75 -5.05 9.39
C GLY A 68 -2.74 -5.16 10.92
N TYR A 69 -3.57 -4.37 11.61
CA TYR A 69 -3.71 -4.46 13.05
C TYR A 69 -4.30 -5.81 13.50
N ILE A 70 -5.39 -6.25 12.87
CA ILE A 70 -5.98 -7.58 13.15
C ILE A 70 -4.97 -8.69 12.89
N TYR A 71 -4.20 -8.59 11.82
CA TYR A 71 -3.15 -9.54 11.46
C TYR A 71 -2.07 -9.65 12.55
N SER A 72 -1.68 -8.55 13.16
CA SER A 72 -0.65 -8.54 14.22
C SER A 72 -1.06 -9.28 15.50
N LEU A 73 -2.35 -9.50 15.72
CA LEU A 73 -2.90 -10.17 16.89
C LEU A 73 -3.11 -11.67 16.68
N GLN A 74 -2.92 -12.17 15.46
CA GLN A 74 -3.19 -13.56 15.15
C GLN A 74 -2.02 -14.48 15.50
N THR A 75 -2.34 -15.64 16.05
CA THR A 75 -1.40 -16.72 16.37
C THR A 75 -1.70 -18.01 15.63
N SER A 76 -2.91 -18.16 15.08
CA SER A 76 -3.33 -19.35 14.33
C SER A 76 -2.83 -19.30 12.90
N MET A 77 -2.12 -20.35 12.45
CA MET A 77 -1.58 -20.44 11.08
C MET A 77 -2.65 -20.25 10.00
N LEU A 78 -3.85 -20.78 10.20
CA LEU A 78 -4.94 -20.67 9.25
C LEU A 78 -5.42 -19.21 9.14
N LEU A 79 -5.62 -18.53 10.27
CA LEU A 79 -6.04 -17.12 10.29
C LEU A 79 -4.95 -16.21 9.75
N ILE A 80 -3.69 -16.46 10.06
CA ILE A 80 -2.54 -15.73 9.49
C ILE A 80 -2.57 -15.82 7.96
N THR A 81 -2.77 -17.00 7.40
CA THR A 81 -2.81 -17.20 5.95
C THR A 81 -4.00 -16.48 5.31
N LEU A 82 -5.20 -16.64 5.87
CA LEU A 82 -6.41 -16.04 5.34
C LEU A 82 -6.38 -14.49 5.41
N ILE A 83 -6.07 -13.94 6.58
CA ILE A 83 -5.99 -12.50 6.76
C ILE A 83 -4.82 -11.93 5.95
N GLY A 84 -3.68 -12.64 5.88
CA GLY A 84 -2.54 -12.30 5.04
C GLY A 84 -2.89 -12.25 3.57
N PHE A 85 -3.65 -13.21 3.07
CA PHE A 85 -4.14 -13.22 1.68
C PHE A 85 -4.98 -11.96 1.39
N PHE A 86 -5.95 -11.63 2.23
CA PHE A 86 -6.76 -10.41 2.05
C PHE A 86 -5.93 -9.15 2.20
N LEU A 87 -5.02 -9.08 3.18
CA LEU A 87 -4.14 -7.94 3.37
C LEU A 87 -3.28 -7.68 2.12
N ILE A 88 -2.65 -8.71 1.58
CA ILE A 88 -1.85 -8.63 0.35
C ILE A 88 -2.74 -8.23 -0.84
N THR A 89 -3.94 -8.79 -0.95
CA THR A 89 -4.91 -8.43 -1.99
C THR A 89 -5.19 -6.92 -2.00
N PHE A 90 -5.52 -6.34 -0.85
CA PHE A 90 -5.81 -4.90 -0.75
C PHE A 90 -4.57 -4.02 -0.91
N VAL A 91 -3.40 -4.47 -0.44
CA VAL A 91 -2.13 -3.76 -0.67
C VAL A 91 -1.83 -3.68 -2.16
N TYR A 92 -1.93 -4.78 -2.90
CA TYR A 92 -1.67 -4.78 -4.35
C TYR A 92 -2.76 -4.04 -5.14
N MET A 93 -4.02 -4.10 -4.69
CA MET A 93 -5.08 -3.28 -5.24
C MET A 93 -4.76 -1.78 -5.08
N TYR A 94 -4.27 -1.35 -3.90
CA TYR A 94 -3.84 0.02 -3.68
C TYR A 94 -2.59 0.39 -4.49
N VAL A 95 -1.62 -0.50 -4.61
CA VAL A 95 -0.40 -0.26 -5.42
C VAL A 95 -0.77 -0.05 -6.89
N CYS A 96 -1.66 -0.88 -7.43
CA CYS A 96 -2.18 -0.71 -8.78
C CYS A 96 -2.91 0.64 -8.94
N TYR A 97 -3.81 0.96 -8.01
CA TYR A 97 -4.50 2.25 -7.97
C TYR A 97 -3.52 3.42 -7.94
N ALA A 98 -2.56 3.43 -7.02
CA ALA A 98 -1.66 4.56 -6.83
C ALA A 98 -0.68 4.73 -7.99
N SER A 99 -0.03 3.63 -8.45
CA SER A 99 1.06 3.71 -9.42
C SER A 99 0.57 3.78 -10.87
N ALA A 100 -0.49 3.04 -11.21
CA ALA A 100 -0.94 2.95 -12.59
C ALA A 100 -2.00 4.02 -12.95
N VAL A 101 -2.77 4.49 -11.97
CA VAL A 101 -3.91 5.39 -12.21
C VAL A 101 -3.72 6.73 -11.54
N TYR A 102 -3.75 6.79 -10.22
CA TYR A 102 -3.83 8.05 -9.49
C TYR A 102 -2.61 8.97 -9.70
N VAL A 103 -1.39 8.44 -9.54
CA VAL A 103 -0.17 9.25 -9.70
C VAL A 103 -0.02 9.78 -11.13
N PRO A 104 -0.24 8.99 -12.21
CA PRO A 104 -0.22 9.53 -13.56
C PRO A 104 -1.34 10.52 -13.89
N GLU A 105 -2.51 10.39 -13.28
CA GLU A 105 -3.65 11.27 -13.51
C GLU A 105 -3.49 12.69 -12.90
N ILE A 106 -2.68 12.83 -11.85
CA ILE A 106 -2.46 14.12 -11.17
C ILE A 106 -1.59 15.08 -12.00
N TRP A 107 -0.77 14.56 -12.92
CA TRP A 107 0.18 15.34 -13.70
C TRP A 107 -0.37 15.68 -15.07
N PRO A 108 -0.17 16.93 -15.56
CA PRO A 108 -0.49 17.28 -16.94
C PRO A 108 0.32 16.42 -17.92
N THR A 109 -0.22 16.24 -19.13
CA THR A 109 0.33 15.31 -20.14
C THR A 109 1.82 15.51 -20.41
N GLU A 110 2.28 16.77 -20.46
CA GLU A 110 3.69 17.12 -20.71
C GLU A 110 4.65 16.72 -19.58
N ALA A 111 4.18 16.74 -18.32
CA ALA A 111 4.97 16.42 -17.13
C ALA A 111 4.70 15.03 -16.58
N LYS A 112 3.76 14.28 -17.15
CA LYS A 112 3.25 12.99 -16.64
C LYS A 112 4.36 11.97 -16.37
N LEU A 113 5.26 11.78 -17.32
CA LEU A 113 6.37 10.82 -17.17
C LEU A 113 7.38 11.27 -16.12
N ARG A 114 7.73 12.56 -16.11
CA ARG A 114 8.69 13.12 -15.15
C ARG A 114 8.13 13.11 -13.72
N GLY A 115 6.88 13.54 -13.56
CA GLY A 115 6.20 13.56 -12.26
C GLY A 115 5.98 12.17 -11.69
N SER A 116 5.52 11.23 -12.50
CA SER A 116 5.36 9.84 -12.09
C SER A 116 6.70 9.17 -11.79
N GLY A 117 7.74 9.46 -12.58
CA GLY A 117 9.09 8.97 -12.33
C GLY A 117 9.67 9.47 -11.00
N LEU A 118 9.51 10.77 -10.70
CA LEU A 118 9.96 11.37 -9.44
C LEU A 118 9.21 10.75 -8.23
N ALA A 119 7.88 10.62 -8.33
CA ALA A 119 7.08 10.00 -7.27
C ALA A 119 7.51 8.54 -7.01
N ASN A 120 7.78 7.76 -8.06
CA ASN A 120 8.29 6.40 -7.94
C ASN A 120 9.70 6.36 -7.34
N ALA A 121 10.59 7.28 -7.71
CA ALA A 121 11.95 7.37 -7.17
C ALA A 121 11.93 7.63 -5.66
N VAL A 122 11.16 8.62 -5.20
CA VAL A 122 10.96 8.90 -3.77
C VAL A 122 10.37 7.70 -3.04
N GLY A 123 9.39 7.03 -3.66
CA GLY A 123 8.81 5.81 -3.11
C GLY A 123 9.83 4.67 -2.93
N ARG A 124 10.76 4.50 -3.86
CA ARG A 124 11.85 3.49 -3.76
C ARG A 124 12.87 3.84 -2.68
N ILE A 125 13.23 5.11 -2.53
CA ILE A 125 14.11 5.57 -1.44
C ILE A 125 13.46 5.23 -0.07
N SER A 126 12.17 5.48 0.08
CA SER A 126 11.42 5.10 1.29
C SER A 126 11.43 3.58 1.50
N GLY A 127 11.38 2.78 0.44
CA GLY A 127 11.49 1.33 0.49
C GLY A 127 12.87 0.82 0.96
N ILE A 128 13.94 1.55 0.67
CA ILE A 128 15.30 1.24 1.16
C ILE A 128 15.42 1.54 2.66
N ALA A 129 14.78 2.61 3.14
CA ALA A 129 14.80 2.98 4.57
C ALA A 129 13.90 2.07 5.42
N ALA A 130 12.84 1.48 4.84
CA ALA A 130 11.86 0.67 5.55
C ALA A 130 12.47 -0.51 6.33
N PRO A 131 13.41 -1.32 5.80
CA PRO A 131 14.02 -2.43 6.52
C PRO A 131 14.69 -2.03 7.82
N TYR A 132 15.35 -0.88 7.86
CA TYR A 132 16.01 -0.38 9.07
C TYR A 132 14.99 -0.02 10.17
N ALA A 133 13.92 0.67 9.79
CA ALA A 133 12.84 1.01 10.72
C ALA A 133 12.15 -0.27 11.25
N VAL A 134 11.90 -1.26 10.38
CA VAL A 134 11.30 -2.54 10.75
C VAL A 134 12.21 -3.31 11.70
N ALA A 135 13.51 -3.38 11.43
CA ALA A 135 14.45 -4.09 12.30
C ALA A 135 14.50 -3.49 13.72
N VAL A 136 14.52 -2.17 13.83
CA VAL A 136 14.52 -1.48 15.14
C VAL A 136 13.21 -1.74 15.90
N LEU A 137 12.07 -1.65 15.22
CA LEU A 137 10.77 -1.86 15.83
C LEU A 137 10.53 -3.32 16.22
N LEU A 138 10.97 -4.27 15.38
CA LEU A 138 10.82 -5.69 15.64
C LEU A 138 11.61 -6.09 16.91
N ASN A 139 12.81 -5.55 17.10
CA ASN A 139 13.64 -5.81 18.28
C ASN A 139 13.13 -5.13 19.55
N GLY A 140 12.54 -3.93 19.45
CA GLY A 140 12.08 -3.15 20.60
C GLY A 140 10.62 -3.42 21.01
N TYR A 141 9.73 -3.54 20.04
CA TYR A 141 8.27 -3.61 20.25
C TYR A 141 7.62 -4.85 19.63
N GLY A 142 8.42 -5.74 19.07
CA GLY A 142 7.93 -6.99 18.46
C GLY A 142 7.09 -6.74 17.19
N VAL A 143 6.31 -7.77 16.83
CA VAL A 143 5.49 -7.76 15.61
C VAL A 143 4.43 -6.64 15.61
N THR A 144 3.79 -6.42 16.75
CA THR A 144 2.77 -5.37 16.91
C THR A 144 3.33 -3.99 16.60
N GLY A 145 4.57 -3.69 17.02
CA GLY A 145 5.24 -2.41 16.72
C GLY A 145 5.41 -2.17 15.22
N VAL A 146 5.76 -3.21 14.47
CA VAL A 146 5.89 -3.12 13.01
C VAL A 146 4.54 -2.81 12.36
N PHE A 147 3.47 -3.54 12.73
CA PHE A 147 2.14 -3.30 12.15
C PHE A 147 1.52 -1.96 12.57
N VAL A 148 1.81 -1.47 13.77
CA VAL A 148 1.43 -0.11 14.19
C VAL A 148 2.10 0.94 13.32
N LEU A 149 3.39 0.80 13.01
CA LEU A 149 4.08 1.69 12.07
C LEU A 149 3.40 1.66 10.68
N LEU A 150 3.14 0.46 10.15
CA LEU A 150 2.50 0.31 8.84
C LEU A 150 1.10 0.93 8.82
N GLY A 151 0.33 0.74 9.88
CA GLY A 151 -0.98 1.36 10.07
C GLY A 151 -0.89 2.88 10.15
N ALA A 152 0.04 3.43 10.93
CA ALA A 152 0.26 4.86 11.05
C ALA A 152 0.62 5.51 9.70
N VAL A 153 1.56 4.90 8.95
CA VAL A 153 1.92 5.35 7.59
C VAL A 153 0.70 5.32 6.67
N SER A 154 -0.11 4.25 6.72
CA SER A 154 -1.31 4.14 5.90
C SER A 154 -2.34 5.22 6.24
N ILE A 155 -2.55 5.52 7.52
CA ILE A 155 -3.47 6.56 7.99
C ILE A 155 -2.96 7.96 7.59
N ILE A 156 -1.67 8.25 7.75
CA ILE A 156 -1.08 9.54 7.32
C ILE A 156 -1.32 9.77 5.83
N VAL A 157 -1.09 8.75 5.00
CA VAL A 157 -1.33 8.83 3.56
C VAL A 157 -2.83 8.96 3.25
N ALA A 158 -3.70 8.27 3.99
CA ALA A 158 -5.16 8.39 3.84
C ALA A 158 -5.63 9.82 4.14
N VAL A 159 -5.14 10.43 5.22
CA VAL A 159 -5.42 11.83 5.58
C VAL A 159 -4.90 12.78 4.51
N ALA A 160 -3.68 12.57 4.01
CA ALA A 160 -3.11 13.40 2.94
C ALA A 160 -3.96 13.32 1.65
N ILE A 161 -4.41 12.13 1.25
CA ILE A 161 -5.32 11.98 0.10
C ILE A 161 -6.68 12.61 0.39
N ALA A 162 -7.22 12.47 1.59
CA ALA A 162 -8.50 13.05 1.97
C ALA A 162 -8.49 14.59 1.97
N THR A 163 -7.38 15.21 2.35
CA THR A 163 -7.25 16.68 2.47
C THR A 163 -6.75 17.34 1.20
N ILE A 164 -5.66 16.85 0.65
CA ILE A 164 -4.92 17.47 -0.47
C ILE A 164 -5.23 16.77 -1.80
N GLY A 165 -5.71 15.51 -1.76
CA GLY A 165 -5.97 14.72 -2.96
C GLY A 165 -6.99 15.38 -3.89
N ILE A 166 -6.76 15.27 -5.18
CA ILE A 166 -7.64 15.76 -6.24
C ILE A 166 -8.50 14.60 -6.74
N GLU A 167 -9.80 14.83 -6.95
CA GLU A 167 -10.65 13.85 -7.62
C GLU A 167 -10.40 13.93 -9.13
N THR A 168 -9.87 12.86 -9.69
CA THR A 168 -9.49 12.82 -11.12
C THR A 168 -10.49 12.06 -11.97
N LYS A 169 -11.49 11.40 -11.35
CA LYS A 169 -12.48 10.63 -12.09
C LYS A 169 -13.34 11.52 -12.99
N GLY A 170 -13.29 11.27 -14.30
CA GLY A 170 -14.10 11.98 -15.28
C GLY A 170 -13.61 13.39 -15.65
N VAL A 171 -12.46 13.82 -15.13
CA VAL A 171 -11.83 15.09 -15.48
C VAL A 171 -10.76 14.83 -16.54
N SER A 172 -10.81 15.57 -17.67
CA SER A 172 -9.74 15.47 -18.66
C SER A 172 -8.44 16.03 -18.09
N VAL A 173 -7.34 15.30 -18.28
CA VAL A 173 -6.01 15.70 -17.77
C VAL A 173 -5.60 17.08 -18.31
N GLU A 174 -6.11 17.47 -19.47
CA GLU A 174 -5.88 18.76 -20.11
C GLU A 174 -6.55 19.93 -19.36
N SER A 175 -7.76 19.71 -18.79
CA SER A 175 -8.46 20.75 -18.02
C SER A 175 -7.76 21.06 -16.69
N LEU A 176 -7.07 20.11 -16.08
CA LEU A 176 -6.27 20.31 -14.86
C LEU A 176 -5.03 21.20 -15.10
N GLY A 177 -4.55 21.29 -16.36
CA GLY A 177 -3.42 22.14 -16.76
C GLY A 177 -3.83 23.59 -17.07
N ILE A 178 -5.02 23.79 -17.63
CA ILE A 178 -5.50 25.09 -18.12
C ILE A 178 -5.93 26.01 -16.97
N ASP A 179 -6.61 25.46 -15.94
CA ASP A 179 -7.07 26.26 -14.79
C ASP A 179 -5.93 26.86 -13.95
N LYS A 180 -4.73 26.30 -14.01
CA LYS A 180 -3.54 26.88 -13.34
C LYS A 180 -2.85 27.99 -14.13
N VAL A 181 -3.09 28.09 -15.43
CA VAL A 181 -2.48 29.11 -16.29
C VAL A 181 -3.35 30.37 -16.34
N THR A 182 -4.67 30.22 -16.20
CA THR A 182 -5.63 31.35 -16.23
C THR A 182 -5.83 32.03 -14.88
N SER A 183 -5.29 31.47 -13.78
CA SER A 183 -5.37 32.06 -12.42
C SER A 183 -4.12 32.84 -12.00
N LYS A 184 -3.25 33.20 -12.95
CA LYS A 184 -2.17 34.17 -12.82
C LYS A 184 -2.48 35.36 -13.72
#